data_89ef306d63bd0dbbe1dfa35a3a8014c4
#
_entry.id   89ef306d63bd0dbbe1dfa35a3a8014c4
#
_cell.length_a   1.000
_cell.length_b   1.000
_cell.length_c   1.000
_cell.angle_alpha   90.00
_cell.angle_beta   90.00
_cell.angle_gamma   90.00
#
_symmetry.space_group_name_H-M   'P 1'
#
loop_
_entity.id
_entity.type
_entity.pdbx_description
1 polymer ?
#
loop_
_entity_poly.entity_id
_entity_poly.type
_entity_poly.pdbx_seq_one_letter_code
_entity_poly.pdbx_strand_id
1 'polypeptide(L)'
;ATATINDITNTIIGSASFADTPAGLLVSITVTGLGIGAHGAHLHTIGSCVRPTFASAGAHFNPSGKQHGFRNPAGHHAGDMPNIISPPAGNHTAQFLLAGVKLTGRGALLDDDGASIVIHSSEDDHRADPAGNSAGRYGCGVITLVK
;
A
#
# COMPACT_ATOMS: atom_id res chain seq x y z
N ALA A 1 12.16 3.89 6.19
CA ALA A 1 12.15 3.50 4.78
C ALA A 1 11.32 4.49 3.98
N THR A 2 11.50 4.50 2.67
CA THR A 2 10.76 5.38 1.75
C THR A 2 10.40 4.62 0.47
N ALA A 3 9.41 5.14 -0.27
CA ALA A 3 9.09 4.71 -1.62
C ALA A 3 8.71 5.91 -2.48
N THR A 4 9.21 5.96 -3.71
CA THR A 4 8.69 6.85 -4.77
C THR A 4 7.61 6.09 -5.52
N ILE A 5 6.43 6.67 -5.67
CA ILE A 5 5.27 6.03 -6.29
C ILE A 5 5.14 6.54 -7.72
N ASN A 6 5.23 5.62 -8.67
CA ASN A 6 5.06 5.89 -10.09
C ASN A 6 3.77 5.26 -10.59
N ASP A 7 3.10 5.94 -11.53
CA ASP A 7 1.94 5.39 -12.22
C ASP A 7 2.32 4.42 -13.36
N ILE A 8 1.31 3.90 -14.03
CA ILE A 8 1.48 2.97 -15.17
C ILE A 8 2.26 3.57 -16.34
N THR A 9 2.35 4.91 -16.45
CA THR A 9 3.11 5.63 -17.49
C THR A 9 4.53 6.00 -17.05
N ASN A 10 4.93 5.64 -15.81
CA ASN A 10 6.20 6.03 -15.17
C ASN A 10 6.25 7.48 -14.68
N THR A 11 5.13 8.13 -14.57
CA THR A 11 5.06 9.46 -13.97
C THR A 11 5.09 9.32 -12.45
N ILE A 12 5.91 10.12 -11.77
CA ILE A 12 5.90 10.19 -10.30
C ILE A 12 4.59 10.84 -9.86
N ILE A 13 3.79 10.10 -9.12
CA ILE A 13 2.51 10.55 -8.57
C ILE A 13 2.54 10.71 -7.05
N GLY A 14 3.65 10.41 -6.41
CA GLY A 14 3.75 10.58 -4.98
C GLY A 14 4.94 9.90 -4.35
N SER A 15 4.91 9.88 -3.02
CA SER A 15 5.90 9.21 -2.19
C SER A 15 5.26 8.67 -0.93
N ALA A 16 5.91 7.71 -0.31
CA ALA A 16 5.56 7.22 1.02
C ALA A 16 6.79 7.14 1.92
N SER A 17 6.59 7.35 3.21
CA SER A 17 7.59 7.08 4.24
C SER A 17 7.04 6.10 5.26
N PHE A 18 7.94 5.30 5.82
CA PHE A 18 7.63 4.21 6.72
C PHE A 18 8.54 4.29 7.94
N ALA A 19 7.96 4.28 9.12
CA ALA A 19 8.69 4.36 10.38
C ALA A 19 8.16 3.35 11.40
N ASP A 20 9.06 2.54 11.96
CA ASP A 20 8.71 1.68 13.09
C ASP A 20 8.40 2.53 14.34
N THR A 21 7.29 2.18 14.99
CA THR A 21 6.89 2.76 16.28
C THR A 21 6.64 1.64 17.29
N PRO A 22 6.53 1.94 18.60
CA PRO A 22 6.15 0.94 19.58
C PRO A 22 4.80 0.26 19.29
N ALA A 23 3.87 0.96 18.63
CA ALA A 23 2.53 0.46 18.32
C ALA A 23 2.42 -0.27 16.98
N GLY A 24 3.41 -0.15 16.09
CA GLY A 24 3.39 -0.73 14.75
C GLY A 24 4.11 0.13 13.72
N LEU A 25 3.81 -0.07 12.46
CA LEU A 25 4.38 0.68 11.34
C LEU A 25 3.54 1.92 11.03
N LEU A 26 4.14 3.11 11.17
CA LEU A 26 3.55 4.36 10.70
C LEU A 26 3.86 4.52 9.22
N VAL A 27 2.82 4.63 8.39
CA VAL A 27 2.90 4.87 6.96
C VAL A 27 2.36 6.26 6.66
N SER A 28 3.18 7.13 6.08
CA SER A 28 2.77 8.47 5.61
C SER A 28 2.86 8.51 4.10
N ILE A 29 1.75 8.82 3.42
CA ILE A 29 1.64 8.81 1.97
C ILE A 29 1.28 10.21 1.49
N THR A 30 1.99 10.72 0.51
CA THR A 30 1.62 11.95 -0.22
C THR A 30 1.47 11.60 -1.69
N VAL A 31 0.30 11.89 -2.25
CA VAL A 31 0.00 11.60 -3.66
C VAL A 31 -0.56 12.82 -4.38
N THR A 32 -0.29 12.87 -5.68
CA THR A 32 -0.84 13.82 -6.65
C THR A 32 -1.30 13.06 -7.88
N GLY A 33 -2.17 13.64 -8.69
CA GLY A 33 -2.53 13.05 -9.99
C GLY A 33 -3.39 11.78 -9.91
N LEU A 34 -3.93 11.45 -8.74
CA LEU A 34 -5.02 10.47 -8.65
C LEU A 34 -6.32 11.10 -9.13
N GLY A 35 -7.21 10.29 -9.70
CA GLY A 35 -8.60 10.69 -9.93
C GLY A 35 -9.27 11.15 -8.64
N ILE A 36 -10.31 11.99 -8.75
CA ILE A 36 -11.08 12.44 -7.59
C ILE A 36 -11.78 11.23 -6.95
N GLY A 37 -11.74 11.15 -5.62
CA GLY A 37 -12.47 10.15 -4.85
C GLY A 37 -11.58 9.24 -4.03
N ALA A 38 -12.10 8.07 -3.68
CA ALA A 38 -11.45 7.09 -2.83
C ALA A 38 -10.63 6.09 -3.67
N HIS A 39 -9.43 5.77 -3.18
CA HIS A 39 -8.52 4.82 -3.81
C HIS A 39 -7.99 3.84 -2.76
N GLY A 40 -8.08 2.55 -3.06
CA GLY A 40 -7.46 1.52 -2.24
C GLY A 40 -5.94 1.68 -2.19
N ALA A 41 -5.34 1.42 -1.03
CA ALA A 41 -3.90 1.45 -0.84
C ALA A 41 -3.49 0.26 0.04
N HIS A 42 -2.48 -0.50 -0.40
CA HIS A 42 -2.06 -1.71 0.29
C HIS A 42 -0.54 -1.88 0.24
N LEU A 43 0.03 -2.51 1.28
CA LEU A 43 1.39 -3.02 1.25
C LEU A 43 1.39 -4.41 0.61
N HIS A 44 2.33 -4.64 -0.31
CA HIS A 44 2.49 -5.87 -1.07
C HIS A 44 3.80 -6.58 -0.72
N THR A 45 3.82 -7.91 -0.90
CA THR A 45 4.88 -8.80 -0.41
C THR A 45 6.17 -8.75 -1.20
N ILE A 46 6.21 -8.15 -2.40
CA ILE A 46 7.39 -8.19 -3.27
C ILE A 46 7.86 -6.77 -3.60
N GLY A 47 9.16 -6.52 -3.48
CA GLY A 47 9.81 -5.25 -3.83
C GLY A 47 9.99 -5.07 -5.34
N SER A 48 8.91 -5.17 -6.11
CA SER A 48 8.94 -5.07 -7.57
C SER A 48 7.71 -4.36 -8.12
N CYS A 49 7.92 -3.41 -9.02
CA CYS A 49 6.87 -2.59 -9.64
C CYS A 49 6.98 -2.60 -11.16
N VAL A 50 6.86 -3.79 -11.80
CA VAL A 50 6.93 -3.92 -13.27
C VAL A 50 5.61 -3.46 -13.90
N ARG A 51 5.73 -2.43 -14.73
CA ARG A 51 4.61 -1.83 -15.47
C ARG A 51 4.15 -2.69 -16.65
N PRO A 52 2.94 -2.53 -17.17
CA PRO A 52 1.90 -1.59 -16.73
C PRO A 52 1.00 -2.13 -15.62
N THR A 53 1.07 -3.41 -15.27
CA THR A 53 0.09 -4.07 -14.38
C THR A 53 0.50 -4.07 -12.92
N PHE A 54 1.79 -3.88 -12.63
CA PHE A 54 2.37 -4.03 -11.29
C PHE A 54 2.09 -5.40 -10.63
N ALA A 55 1.78 -6.42 -11.44
CA ALA A 55 1.55 -7.77 -10.94
C ALA A 55 2.76 -8.35 -10.20
N SER A 56 3.97 -7.87 -10.54
CA SER A 56 5.23 -8.25 -9.90
C SER A 56 5.32 -7.87 -8.42
N ALA A 57 4.49 -6.94 -7.93
CA ALA A 57 4.40 -6.60 -6.51
C ALA A 57 3.83 -7.75 -5.65
N GLY A 58 3.24 -8.76 -6.28
CA GLY A 58 2.66 -9.90 -5.58
C GLY A 58 1.31 -9.63 -4.92
N ALA A 59 1.00 -10.36 -3.86
CA ALA A 59 -0.22 -10.23 -3.07
C ALA A 59 -0.07 -9.17 -1.96
N HIS A 60 -1.15 -8.87 -1.27
CA HIS A 60 -1.11 -8.03 -0.07
C HIS A 60 -0.25 -8.68 1.02
N PHE A 61 0.48 -7.88 1.78
CA PHE A 61 1.26 -8.34 2.92
C PHE A 61 0.34 -8.94 3.98
N ASN A 62 0.43 -10.26 4.20
CA ASN A 62 -0.53 -11.04 4.99
C ASN A 62 0.14 -12.20 5.74
N PRO A 63 1.03 -11.94 6.69
CA PRO A 63 1.75 -12.99 7.41
C PRO A 63 0.86 -13.87 8.28
N SER A 64 -0.36 -13.41 8.59
CA SER A 64 -1.32 -14.14 9.43
C SER A 64 -2.35 -14.95 8.64
N GLY A 65 -2.29 -14.96 7.30
CA GLY A 65 -3.20 -15.73 6.45
C GLY A 65 -4.68 -15.36 6.57
N LYS A 66 -4.98 -14.09 6.86
CA LYS A 66 -6.35 -13.58 6.94
C LYS A 66 -6.93 -13.27 5.56
N GLN A 67 -8.23 -13.00 5.49
CA GLN A 67 -8.87 -12.46 4.31
C GLN A 67 -8.71 -10.94 4.25
N HIS A 68 -9.07 -10.36 3.10
CA HIS A 68 -9.00 -8.91 2.89
C HIS A 68 -10.13 -8.17 3.62
N GLY A 69 -9.78 -6.99 4.16
CA GLY A 69 -10.72 -5.92 4.46
C GLY A 69 -11.13 -5.79 5.91
N PHE A 70 -11.21 -4.54 6.38
CA PHE A 70 -11.59 -4.19 7.76
C PHE A 70 -13.03 -4.52 8.12
N ARG A 71 -13.91 -4.67 7.11
CA ARG A 71 -15.33 -5.03 7.26
C ARG A 71 -15.59 -6.52 7.05
N ASN A 72 -14.56 -7.31 6.79
CA ASN A 72 -14.66 -8.76 6.66
C ASN A 72 -14.41 -9.41 8.03
N PRO A 73 -15.31 -10.23 8.56
CA PRO A 73 -15.11 -10.91 9.86
C PRO A 73 -13.86 -11.80 9.91
N ALA A 74 -13.39 -12.30 8.76
CA ALA A 74 -12.15 -13.08 8.65
C ALA A 74 -10.91 -12.22 8.28
N GLY A 75 -11.06 -10.89 8.20
CA GLY A 75 -10.01 -9.94 7.81
C GLY A 75 -9.26 -9.39 9.03
N HIS A 76 -8.40 -8.48 8.78
CA HIS A 76 -7.88 -7.97 7.50
C HIS A 76 -6.44 -8.44 7.28
N HIS A 77 -5.88 -8.21 6.07
CA HIS A 77 -4.44 -8.38 5.84
C HIS A 77 -3.65 -7.35 6.64
N ALA A 78 -2.44 -7.69 7.04
CA ALA A 78 -1.57 -6.76 7.77
C ALA A 78 -1.17 -5.53 6.93
N GLY A 79 -1.17 -5.67 5.60
CA GLY A 79 -0.88 -4.60 4.65
C GLY A 79 -2.08 -3.78 4.19
N ASP A 80 -3.30 -4.10 4.64
CA ASP A 80 -4.48 -3.32 4.28
C ASP A 80 -4.48 -1.96 4.97
N MET A 81 -4.85 -0.90 4.24
CA MET A 81 -4.97 0.47 4.74
C MET A 81 -6.34 1.04 4.40
N PRO A 82 -6.85 2.02 5.16
CA PRO A 82 -8.01 2.80 4.74
C PRO A 82 -7.77 3.45 3.38
N ASN A 83 -8.86 3.72 2.65
CA ASN A 83 -8.78 4.40 1.37
C ASN A 83 -8.08 5.76 1.48
N ILE A 84 -7.27 6.09 0.48
CA ILE A 84 -6.78 7.45 0.25
C ILE A 84 -7.91 8.23 -0.42
N ILE A 85 -8.23 9.40 0.11
CA ILE A 85 -9.26 10.28 -0.47
C ILE A 85 -8.56 11.38 -1.27
N SER A 86 -8.64 11.31 -2.59
CA SER A 86 -8.05 12.30 -3.49
C SER A 86 -8.99 13.48 -3.70
N PRO A 87 -8.57 14.72 -3.38
CA PRO A 87 -9.37 15.92 -3.58
C PRO A 87 -9.41 16.31 -5.07
N PRO A 88 -10.30 17.25 -5.46
CA PRO A 88 -10.39 17.75 -6.83
C PRO A 88 -9.10 18.40 -7.37
N ALA A 89 -8.25 18.91 -6.50
CA ALA A 89 -6.96 19.50 -6.86
C ALA A 89 -5.98 19.46 -5.71
N GLY A 90 -4.67 19.45 -6.06
CA GLY A 90 -3.58 19.51 -5.09
C GLY A 90 -3.07 18.15 -4.64
N ASN A 91 -2.28 18.20 -3.57
CA ASN A 91 -1.70 17.02 -2.96
C ASN A 91 -2.63 16.48 -1.87
N HIS A 92 -2.69 15.17 -1.76
CA HIS A 92 -3.31 14.52 -0.61
C HIS A 92 -2.24 13.84 0.24
N THR A 93 -2.30 14.05 1.54
CA THR A 93 -1.44 13.36 2.52
C THR A 93 -2.31 12.56 3.47
N ALA A 94 -2.01 11.28 3.63
CA ALA A 94 -2.66 10.38 4.57
C ALA A 94 -1.62 9.71 5.47
N GLN A 95 -1.99 9.43 6.72
CA GLN A 95 -1.18 8.67 7.65
C GLN A 95 -1.98 7.51 8.22
N PHE A 96 -1.35 6.34 8.27
CA PHE A 96 -1.94 5.11 8.79
C PHE A 96 -0.98 4.43 9.75
N LEU A 97 -1.50 3.90 10.85
CA LEU A 97 -0.76 3.06 11.76
C LEU A 97 -1.18 1.59 11.57
N LEU A 98 -0.27 0.77 11.09
CA LEU A 98 -0.49 -0.67 10.90
C LEU A 98 0.02 -1.41 12.14
N ALA A 99 -0.92 -1.75 13.02
CA ALA A 99 -0.61 -2.39 14.30
C ALA A 99 0.11 -3.74 14.12
N GLY A 100 1.19 -3.95 14.84
CA GLY A 100 1.96 -5.18 14.80
C GLY A 100 2.84 -5.39 13.56
N VAL A 101 2.77 -4.52 12.56
CA VAL A 101 3.68 -4.56 11.40
C VAL A 101 5.01 -3.91 11.78
N LYS A 102 6.12 -4.48 11.30
CA LYS A 102 7.49 -3.96 11.44
C LYS A 102 8.16 -3.91 10.08
N LEU A 103 9.11 -3.00 9.92
CA LEU A 103 9.90 -2.88 8.69
C LEU A 103 10.84 -4.06 8.50
N THR A 104 11.59 -4.42 9.54
CA THR A 104 12.64 -5.45 9.48
C THR A 104 12.53 -6.43 10.65
N GLY A 105 13.10 -7.61 10.48
CA GLY A 105 13.08 -8.68 11.46
C GLY A 105 12.24 -9.88 11.01
N ARG A 106 12.07 -10.85 11.88
CA ARG A 106 11.32 -12.07 11.53
C ARG A 106 9.85 -11.78 11.26
N GLY A 107 9.37 -12.13 10.06
CA GLY A 107 7.98 -11.91 9.64
C GLY A 107 7.63 -10.44 9.39
N ALA A 108 8.64 -9.59 9.23
CA ALA A 108 8.49 -8.18 8.93
C ALA A 108 8.16 -7.93 7.45
N LEU A 109 7.88 -6.67 7.12
CA LEU A 109 7.49 -6.25 5.79
C LEU A 109 8.63 -6.41 4.76
N LEU A 110 9.84 -6.00 5.13
CA LEU A 110 11.02 -6.10 4.27
C LEU A 110 11.77 -7.40 4.59
N ASP A 111 11.60 -8.38 3.75
CA ASP A 111 12.33 -9.65 3.75
C ASP A 111 13.27 -9.75 2.53
N ASP A 112 13.64 -10.96 2.10
CA ASP A 112 14.66 -11.18 1.06
C ASP A 112 14.22 -10.69 -0.32
N ASP A 113 12.93 -10.66 -0.63
CA ASP A 113 12.37 -10.15 -1.90
C ASP A 113 11.75 -8.75 -1.78
N GLY A 114 11.88 -8.14 -0.62
CA GLY A 114 11.48 -6.77 -0.33
C GLY A 114 9.97 -6.60 -0.21
N ALA A 115 9.51 -5.38 -0.39
CA ALA A 115 8.09 -5.03 -0.36
C ALA A 115 7.79 -3.80 -1.22
N SER A 116 6.52 -3.60 -1.52
CA SER A 116 6.06 -2.42 -2.25
C SER A 116 4.76 -1.87 -1.67
N ILE A 117 4.48 -0.59 -1.99
CA ILE A 117 3.18 0.02 -1.78
C ILE A 117 2.46 0.12 -3.12
N VAL A 118 1.19 -0.26 -3.16
CA VAL A 118 0.35 -0.18 -4.37
C VAL A 118 -0.87 0.69 -4.07
N ILE A 119 -1.18 1.59 -5.00
CA ILE A 119 -2.40 2.41 -5.00
C ILE A 119 -3.28 1.94 -6.16
N HIS A 120 -4.56 1.78 -5.89
CA HIS A 120 -5.54 1.28 -6.85
C HIS A 120 -6.30 2.39 -7.56
N SER A 121 -6.89 2.05 -8.71
CA SER A 121 -7.65 3.02 -9.52
C SER A 121 -9.04 3.34 -8.95
N SER A 122 -9.53 2.53 -8.02
CA SER A 122 -10.85 2.67 -7.41
C SER A 122 -10.84 2.45 -5.90
N GLU A 123 -11.96 2.77 -5.28
CA GLU A 123 -12.21 2.55 -3.86
C GLU A 123 -12.09 1.06 -3.48
N ASP A 124 -11.48 0.81 -2.33
CA ASP A 124 -11.53 -0.47 -1.62
C ASP A 124 -12.81 -0.53 -0.79
N ASP A 125 -13.63 -1.58 -0.99
CA ASP A 125 -14.86 -1.81 -0.24
C ASP A 125 -14.61 -2.34 1.19
N HIS A 126 -13.36 -2.66 1.51
CA HIS A 126 -12.90 -3.24 2.78
C HIS A 126 -13.59 -4.55 3.16
N ARG A 127 -14.09 -5.31 2.20
CA ARG A 127 -14.84 -6.55 2.45
C ARG A 127 -14.49 -7.68 1.51
N ALA A 128 -14.41 -7.43 0.21
CA ALA A 128 -14.23 -8.48 -0.80
C ALA A 128 -12.78 -8.96 -0.84
N ASP A 129 -12.55 -10.23 -0.59
CA ASP A 129 -11.25 -10.87 -0.75
C ASP A 129 -10.97 -11.10 -2.25
N PRO A 130 -9.75 -10.93 -2.77
CA PRO A 130 -8.51 -10.59 -2.06
C PRO A 130 -8.15 -9.11 -2.00
N ALA A 131 -8.87 -8.19 -2.62
CA ALA A 131 -8.42 -6.81 -2.82
C ALA A 131 -9.53 -5.74 -2.75
N GLY A 132 -10.71 -6.06 -2.19
CA GLY A 132 -11.76 -5.08 -1.93
C GLY A 132 -12.40 -4.47 -3.18
N ASN A 133 -12.41 -5.19 -4.31
CA ASN A 133 -12.92 -4.69 -5.59
C ASN A 133 -12.30 -3.35 -6.02
N SER A 134 -11.08 -3.05 -5.59
CA SER A 134 -10.40 -1.76 -5.79
C SER A 134 -9.90 -1.53 -7.22
N ALA A 135 -10.25 -2.41 -8.15
CA ALA A 135 -9.88 -2.38 -9.57
C ALA A 135 -8.36 -2.51 -9.82
N GLY A 136 -7.87 -1.96 -10.92
CA GLY A 136 -6.47 -2.11 -11.34
C GLY A 136 -5.47 -1.41 -10.39
N ARG A 137 -4.24 -1.89 -10.42
CA ARG A 137 -3.11 -1.25 -9.74
C ARG A 137 -2.69 -0.03 -10.56
N TYR A 138 -2.89 1.16 -10.01
CA TYR A 138 -2.64 2.42 -10.71
C TYR A 138 -1.24 2.97 -10.42
N GLY A 139 -0.79 2.89 -9.18
CA GLY A 139 0.51 3.36 -8.73
C GLY A 139 1.25 2.31 -7.93
N CYS A 140 2.59 2.28 -8.06
CA CYS A 140 3.44 1.34 -7.31
C CYS A 140 4.76 2.01 -6.93
N GLY A 141 5.23 1.73 -5.72
CA GLY A 141 6.54 2.16 -5.23
C GLY A 141 7.24 1.06 -4.44
N VAL A 142 8.47 0.74 -4.81
CA VAL A 142 9.31 -0.20 -4.05
C VAL A 142 9.77 0.46 -2.76
N ILE A 143 9.64 -0.24 -1.64
CA ILE A 143 10.02 0.25 -0.31
C ILE A 143 11.50 -0.01 -0.08
N THR A 144 12.26 1.04 0.20
CA THR A 144 13.71 0.96 0.41
C THR A 144 14.11 1.57 1.76
N LEU A 145 15.05 0.93 2.45
CA LEU A 145 15.62 1.47 3.68
C LEU A 145 16.41 2.75 3.37
N VAL A 146 16.20 3.78 4.17
CA VAL A 146 17.04 4.98 4.15
C VAL A 146 18.32 4.67 4.95
N LYS A 147 19.47 4.90 4.35
CA LYS A 147 20.78 4.76 4.99
C LYS A 147 21.07 5.96 5.89
#